data_aeb76a02726691b67cf46d8591d637ba
#
_entry.id   aeb76a02726691b67cf46d8591d637ba
#
_cell.length_a   1.000
_cell.length_b   1.000
_cell.length_c   1.000
_cell.angle_alpha   90.00
_cell.angle_beta   90.00
_cell.angle_gamma   90.00
#
_symmetry.space_group_name_H-M   'P 1'
#
loop_
_entity.id
_entity.type
_entity.pdbx_description
1 polymer ?
#
loop_
_entity_poly.entity_id
_entity_poly.type
_entity_poly.pdbx_seq_one_letter_code
_entity_poly.pdbx_strand_id
1 'polypeptide(L)'
;MDRPIHTNDSSLQNEEYRLLPMDGSYNTRELGGYKTKDGKSVKWGVLYRSDKLSDISEIDQEYIQSLGIKRIVDFRSTIEKTEDPDIIPDGIAYVEMPIEVDGAIRTQIEGILKGETEGDVKNFLIDANKEFITDYKDVYSKFLKDLICL
;
A
#
# COMPACT_ATOMS: atom_id res chain seq x y z
N MET A 1 -13.85 -7.00 -17.70
CA MET A 1 -12.50 -7.57 -17.84
C MET A 1 -12.31 -8.46 -16.63
N ASP A 2 -11.91 -9.72 -16.83
CA ASP A 2 -11.71 -10.63 -15.70
C ASP A 2 -10.51 -10.14 -14.88
N ARG A 3 -10.76 -9.87 -13.60
CA ARG A 3 -9.74 -9.36 -12.67
C ARG A 3 -9.02 -10.54 -12.02
N PRO A 4 -7.69 -10.58 -11.95
CA PRO A 4 -6.93 -11.73 -11.49
C PRO A 4 -7.11 -12.00 -9.99
N ILE A 5 -7.23 -13.28 -9.59
CA ILE A 5 -7.26 -13.73 -8.20
C ILE A 5 -6.14 -14.74 -7.99
N HIS A 6 -5.00 -14.26 -7.51
CA HIS A 6 -3.74 -15.00 -7.42
C HIS A 6 -3.77 -16.21 -6.47
N THR A 7 -4.71 -16.27 -5.55
CA THR A 7 -4.86 -17.40 -4.62
C THR A 7 -5.39 -18.66 -5.30
N ASN A 8 -6.15 -18.51 -6.39
CA ASN A 8 -6.92 -19.59 -7.02
C ASN A 8 -6.28 -20.09 -8.33
N ASP A 9 -5.39 -19.30 -8.93
CA ASP A 9 -4.79 -19.62 -10.21
C ASP A 9 -3.26 -19.37 -10.18
N SER A 10 -2.49 -20.47 -10.23
CA SER A 10 -1.04 -20.39 -10.21
C SER A 10 -0.44 -19.75 -11.47
N SER A 11 -1.16 -19.71 -12.58
CA SER A 11 -0.71 -19.04 -13.80
C SER A 11 -0.64 -17.52 -13.64
N LEU A 12 -1.42 -16.95 -12.70
CA LEU A 12 -1.42 -15.54 -12.37
C LEU A 12 -0.34 -15.17 -11.33
N GLN A 13 0.35 -16.16 -10.75
CA GLN A 13 1.37 -15.94 -9.72
C GLN A 13 2.72 -15.56 -10.35
N ASN A 14 2.75 -14.45 -11.07
CA ASN A 14 3.94 -13.93 -11.73
C ASN A 14 3.94 -12.40 -11.75
N GLU A 15 5.07 -11.80 -12.15
CA GLU A 15 5.28 -10.35 -12.08
C GLU A 15 4.35 -9.54 -13.00
N GLU A 16 3.89 -10.12 -14.10
CA GLU A 16 3.02 -9.48 -15.08
C GLU A 16 1.65 -9.13 -14.48
N TYR A 17 1.13 -9.99 -13.60
CA TYR A 17 -0.17 -9.80 -12.95
C TYR A 17 -0.10 -9.15 -11.56
N ARG A 18 1.05 -8.64 -11.17
CA ARG A 18 1.26 -8.06 -9.85
C ARG A 18 0.45 -6.77 -9.64
N LEU A 19 0.35 -5.94 -10.67
CA LEU A 19 -0.50 -4.75 -10.65
C LEU A 19 -1.96 -5.16 -10.82
N LEU A 20 -2.80 -4.77 -9.86
CA LEU A 20 -4.22 -5.09 -9.88
C LEU A 20 -5.00 -4.05 -10.71
N PRO A 21 -5.90 -4.49 -11.61
CA PRO A 21 -6.68 -3.60 -12.46
C PRO A 21 -7.83 -2.97 -11.68
N MET A 22 -7.56 -1.86 -11.02
CA MET A 22 -8.53 -1.06 -10.28
C MET A 22 -8.86 0.20 -11.06
N ASP A 23 -10.11 0.68 -10.95
CA ASP A 23 -10.55 1.90 -11.62
C ASP A 23 -10.17 3.15 -10.80
N GLY A 24 -10.31 3.08 -9.47
CA GLY A 24 -10.06 4.18 -8.55
C GLY A 24 -8.74 4.08 -7.76
N SER A 25 -7.84 3.17 -8.12
CA SER A 25 -6.50 3.05 -7.53
C SER A 25 -5.50 2.65 -8.60
N TYR A 26 -4.40 3.39 -8.69
CA TYR A 26 -3.43 3.21 -9.78
C TYR A 26 -2.19 2.42 -9.37
N ASN A 27 -2.03 2.15 -8.07
CA ASN A 27 -0.81 1.54 -7.54
C ASN A 27 -1.08 0.33 -6.63
N THR A 28 -2.28 -0.25 -6.70
CA THR A 28 -2.61 -1.46 -5.95
C THR A 28 -1.91 -2.66 -6.56
N ARG A 29 -1.12 -3.39 -5.75
CA ARG A 29 -0.33 -4.53 -6.21
C ARG A 29 -0.19 -5.63 -5.18
N GLU A 30 -0.12 -6.85 -5.70
CA GLU A 30 0.24 -8.07 -4.98
C GLU A 30 1.73 -8.06 -4.59
N LEU A 31 2.05 -8.48 -3.38
CA LEU A 31 3.42 -8.59 -2.88
C LEU A 31 3.95 -10.02 -2.79
N GLY A 32 3.24 -10.99 -3.35
CA GLY A 32 3.68 -12.38 -3.42
C GLY A 32 4.90 -12.60 -4.32
N GLY A 33 5.55 -13.73 -4.17
CA GLY A 33 6.64 -14.19 -5.04
C GLY A 33 8.01 -13.59 -4.75
N TYR A 34 8.14 -12.51 -4.02
CA TYR A 34 9.46 -11.95 -3.65
C TYR A 34 10.28 -12.95 -2.86
N LYS A 35 11.54 -13.12 -3.23
CA LYS A 35 12.46 -14.05 -2.58
C LYS A 35 12.99 -13.50 -1.26
N THR A 36 13.03 -14.34 -0.27
CA THR A 36 13.65 -14.07 1.02
C THR A 36 15.13 -14.49 1.02
N LYS A 37 15.92 -14.01 1.99
CA LYS A 37 17.34 -14.34 2.09
C LYS A 37 17.61 -15.84 2.32
N ASP A 38 16.65 -16.55 2.91
CA ASP A 38 16.70 -17.99 3.17
C ASP A 38 16.10 -18.85 2.04
N GLY A 39 15.87 -18.25 0.87
CA GLY A 39 15.40 -18.94 -0.34
C GLY A 39 13.90 -19.22 -0.41
N LYS A 40 13.12 -18.79 0.60
CA LYS A 40 11.66 -18.87 0.54
C LYS A 40 11.08 -17.77 -0.34
N SER A 41 9.77 -17.72 -0.44
CA SER A 41 9.04 -16.67 -1.15
C SER A 41 7.89 -16.16 -0.32
N VAL A 42 7.56 -14.88 -0.47
CA VAL A 42 6.32 -14.34 0.06
C VAL A 42 5.15 -15.06 -0.60
N LYS A 43 4.16 -15.46 0.18
CA LYS A 43 2.96 -16.14 -0.34
C LYS A 43 2.16 -15.20 -1.23
N TRP A 44 1.64 -15.73 -2.33
CA TRP A 44 0.68 -15.03 -3.19
C TRP A 44 -0.71 -14.98 -2.55
N GLY A 45 -1.47 -13.94 -2.86
CA GLY A 45 -2.85 -13.77 -2.39
C GLY A 45 -3.00 -13.42 -0.90
N VAL A 46 -1.94 -12.95 -0.26
CA VAL A 46 -1.94 -12.67 1.18
C VAL A 46 -1.66 -11.22 1.51
N LEU A 47 -0.70 -10.61 0.83
CA LEU A 47 -0.22 -9.28 1.15
C LEU A 47 -0.27 -8.38 -0.08
N TYR A 48 -0.95 -7.27 0.06
CA TYR A 48 -1.13 -6.26 -0.98
C TYR A 48 -0.64 -4.90 -0.48
N ARG A 49 -0.27 -4.03 -1.40
CA ARG A 49 -0.06 -2.60 -1.13
C ARG A 49 -0.91 -1.78 -2.07
N SER A 50 -1.32 -0.59 -1.64
CA SER A 50 -2.12 0.34 -2.42
C SER A 50 -1.65 1.78 -2.22
N ASP A 51 -2.05 2.66 -3.09
CA ASP A 51 -2.29 4.07 -2.83
C ASP A 51 -3.62 4.24 -2.06
N LYS A 52 -4.12 5.48 -1.92
CA LYS A 52 -5.40 5.76 -1.27
C LYS A 52 -6.57 5.02 -1.93
N LEU A 53 -7.58 4.72 -1.14
CA LEU A 53 -8.79 4.04 -1.58
C LEU A 53 -10.03 4.94 -1.59
N SER A 54 -9.83 6.27 -1.58
CA SER A 54 -10.94 7.25 -1.57
C SER A 54 -11.77 7.28 -2.85
N ASP A 55 -11.18 6.88 -3.96
CA ASP A 55 -11.80 6.97 -5.29
C ASP A 55 -12.22 5.61 -5.87
N ILE A 56 -12.15 4.53 -5.08
CA ILE A 56 -12.49 3.19 -5.56
C ILE A 56 -13.97 3.06 -5.88
N SER A 57 -14.27 2.44 -7.03
CA SER A 57 -15.62 2.18 -7.49
C SER A 57 -16.29 1.02 -6.72
N GLU A 58 -17.59 0.83 -6.89
CA GLU A 58 -18.29 -0.36 -6.36
C GLU A 58 -17.68 -1.65 -6.90
N ILE A 59 -17.29 -1.66 -8.18
CA ILE A 59 -16.63 -2.81 -8.83
C ILE A 59 -15.26 -3.08 -8.19
N ASP A 60 -14.52 -2.04 -7.82
CA ASP A 60 -13.25 -2.19 -7.10
C ASP A 60 -13.47 -2.77 -5.70
N GLN A 61 -14.51 -2.33 -4.99
CA GLN A 61 -14.87 -2.85 -3.68
C GLN A 61 -15.20 -4.35 -3.74
N GLU A 62 -16.04 -4.75 -4.71
CA GLU A 62 -16.34 -6.17 -4.96
C GLU A 62 -15.07 -6.97 -5.28
N TYR A 63 -14.16 -6.37 -6.07
CA TYR A 63 -12.90 -7.01 -6.40
C TYR A 63 -12.00 -7.20 -5.17
N ILE A 64 -11.83 -6.17 -4.33
CA ILE A 64 -11.08 -6.25 -3.07
C ILE A 64 -11.67 -7.36 -2.17
N GLN A 65 -13.00 -7.46 -2.07
CA GLN A 65 -13.66 -8.53 -1.32
C GLN A 65 -13.37 -9.91 -1.91
N SER A 66 -13.38 -10.04 -3.25
CA SER A 66 -13.08 -11.30 -3.95
C SER A 66 -11.65 -11.80 -3.77
N LEU A 67 -10.70 -10.89 -3.51
CA LEU A 67 -9.31 -11.22 -3.16
C LEU A 67 -9.20 -11.85 -1.75
N GLY A 68 -10.27 -11.83 -0.96
CA GLY A 68 -10.30 -12.38 0.39
C GLY A 68 -9.54 -11.55 1.43
N ILE A 69 -9.29 -10.27 1.13
CA ILE A 69 -8.64 -9.33 2.04
C ILE A 69 -9.48 -9.22 3.32
N LYS A 70 -8.83 -9.33 4.47
CA LYS A 70 -9.48 -9.29 5.80
C LYS A 70 -9.22 -7.98 6.53
N ARG A 71 -8.16 -7.28 6.17
CA ARG A 71 -7.71 -6.09 6.88
C ARG A 71 -7.06 -5.10 5.91
N ILE A 72 -7.42 -3.83 6.06
CA ILE A 72 -6.74 -2.69 5.47
C ILE A 72 -6.00 -1.99 6.60
N VAL A 73 -4.71 -1.68 6.38
CA VAL A 73 -3.90 -0.90 7.31
C VAL A 73 -3.53 0.41 6.64
N ASP A 74 -3.97 1.51 7.22
CA ASP A 74 -3.72 2.84 6.70
C ASP A 74 -2.60 3.53 7.48
N PHE A 75 -1.51 3.83 6.78
CA PHE A 75 -0.34 4.53 7.32
C PHE A 75 -0.38 6.04 7.09
N ARG A 76 -1.39 6.54 6.39
CA ARG A 76 -1.49 7.97 6.08
C ARG A 76 -1.65 8.79 7.36
N SER A 77 -1.15 10.02 7.31
CA SER A 77 -1.31 11.00 8.38
C SER A 77 -2.79 11.31 8.67
N THR A 78 -3.07 11.83 9.84
CA THR A 78 -4.43 12.24 10.24
C THR A 78 -5.02 13.27 9.26
N ILE A 79 -4.17 14.18 8.75
CA ILE A 79 -4.59 15.21 7.79
C ILE A 79 -5.02 14.55 6.47
N GLU A 80 -4.20 13.68 5.89
CA GLU A 80 -4.51 12.99 4.62
C GLU A 80 -5.81 12.17 4.69
N LYS A 81 -6.04 11.48 5.80
CA LYS A 81 -7.27 10.71 6.02
C LYS A 81 -8.52 11.58 6.16
N THR A 82 -8.36 12.78 6.72
CA THR A 82 -9.46 13.74 6.88
C THR A 82 -9.82 14.41 5.56
N GLU A 83 -8.81 14.77 4.77
CA GLU A 83 -8.98 15.40 3.46
C GLU A 83 -9.53 14.42 2.42
N ASP A 84 -9.15 13.15 2.51
CA ASP A 84 -9.38 12.15 1.48
C ASP A 84 -9.66 10.77 2.14
N PRO A 85 -10.83 10.60 2.79
CA PRO A 85 -11.15 9.39 3.55
C PRO A 85 -11.28 8.18 2.61
N ASP A 86 -10.68 7.03 3.02
CA ASP A 86 -10.80 5.80 2.26
C ASP A 86 -12.22 5.22 2.31
N ILE A 87 -12.63 4.64 1.21
CA ILE A 87 -13.81 3.78 1.12
C ILE A 87 -13.40 2.37 1.57
N ILE A 88 -14.00 1.89 2.64
CA ILE A 88 -13.70 0.57 3.21
C ILE A 88 -14.79 -0.41 2.81
N PRO A 89 -14.50 -1.44 1.99
CA PRO A 89 -15.49 -2.43 1.62
C PRO A 89 -16.03 -3.21 2.82
N ASP A 90 -17.31 -3.58 2.77
CA ASP A 90 -17.98 -4.29 3.84
C ASP A 90 -17.26 -5.58 4.25
N GLY A 91 -17.19 -5.83 5.56
CA GLY A 91 -16.58 -7.03 6.13
C GLY A 91 -15.05 -6.99 6.22
N ILE A 92 -14.41 -5.89 5.85
CA ILE A 92 -12.98 -5.68 5.98
C ILE A 92 -12.67 -4.83 7.21
N ALA A 93 -11.76 -5.29 8.07
CA ALA A 93 -11.31 -4.53 9.22
C ALA A 93 -10.40 -3.37 8.77
N TYR A 94 -10.69 -2.17 9.24
CA TYR A 94 -9.83 -1.00 9.01
C TYR A 94 -9.00 -0.71 10.26
N VAL A 95 -7.69 -0.57 10.07
CA VAL A 95 -6.73 -0.33 11.14
C VAL A 95 -5.87 0.86 10.79
N GLU A 96 -5.91 1.88 11.63
CA GLU A 96 -5.09 3.07 11.48
C GLU A 96 -3.75 2.90 12.20
N MET A 97 -2.65 3.12 11.47
CA MET A 97 -1.28 3.18 11.98
C MET A 97 -0.58 4.43 11.42
N PRO A 98 -1.03 5.64 11.80
CA PRO A 98 -0.61 6.86 11.14
C PRO A 98 0.89 7.11 11.28
N ILE A 99 1.50 7.54 10.17
CA ILE A 99 2.84 8.09 10.10
C ILE A 99 2.67 9.60 9.92
N GLU A 100 2.90 10.34 10.98
CA GLU A 100 2.76 11.80 10.99
C GLU A 100 4.07 12.43 10.48
N VAL A 101 4.13 12.69 9.18
CA VAL A 101 5.28 13.33 8.54
C VAL A 101 5.34 14.80 8.92
N ASP A 102 6.53 15.30 9.26
CA ASP A 102 6.75 16.71 9.52
C ASP A 102 6.22 17.58 8.38
N GLY A 103 5.57 18.71 8.73
CA GLY A 103 4.97 19.60 7.75
C GLY A 103 5.96 20.15 6.72
N ALA A 104 7.23 20.32 7.07
CA ALA A 104 8.27 20.76 6.14
C ALA A 104 8.57 19.68 5.10
N ILE A 105 8.67 18.42 5.51
CA ILE A 105 8.87 17.27 4.60
C ILE A 105 7.65 17.12 3.69
N ARG A 106 6.44 17.22 4.24
CA ARG A 106 5.20 17.17 3.45
C ARG A 106 5.17 18.25 2.36
N THR A 107 5.46 19.50 2.71
CA THR A 107 5.50 20.61 1.76
C THR A 107 6.54 20.37 0.65
N GLN A 108 7.67 19.80 1.01
CA GLN A 108 8.72 19.48 0.05
C GLN A 108 8.31 18.37 -0.91
N ILE A 109 7.64 17.31 -0.41
CA ILE A 109 7.07 16.24 -1.24
C ILE A 109 6.02 16.79 -2.20
N GLU A 110 5.12 17.63 -1.72
CA GLU A 110 4.09 18.26 -2.54
C GLU A 110 4.69 19.14 -3.64
N GLY A 111 5.73 19.92 -3.32
CA GLY A 111 6.46 20.74 -4.30
C GLY A 111 7.13 19.90 -5.40
N ILE A 112 7.68 18.74 -5.02
CA ILE A 112 8.26 17.79 -5.98
C ILE A 112 7.18 17.20 -6.90
N LEU A 113 6.07 16.77 -6.35
CA LEU A 113 4.96 16.16 -7.10
C LEU A 113 4.32 17.17 -8.09
N LYS A 114 4.30 18.45 -7.72
CA LYS A 114 3.81 19.52 -8.59
C LYS A 114 4.85 19.99 -9.62
N GLY A 115 6.08 19.50 -9.56
CA GLY A 115 7.17 19.95 -10.43
C GLY A 115 7.67 21.37 -10.12
N GLU A 116 7.41 21.88 -8.92
CA GLU A 116 7.76 23.24 -8.50
C GLU A 116 9.15 23.33 -7.88
N THR A 117 9.78 22.18 -7.60
CA THR A 117 11.09 22.10 -6.94
C THR A 117 12.15 21.66 -7.92
N GLU A 118 13.16 22.53 -8.18
CA GLU A 118 14.40 22.15 -8.83
C GLU A 118 15.32 21.49 -7.81
N GLY A 119 15.76 20.26 -8.07
CA GLY A 119 16.67 19.54 -7.18
C GLY A 119 16.83 18.07 -7.54
N ASP A 120 17.67 17.39 -6.80
CA ASP A 120 17.88 15.95 -6.96
C ASP A 120 16.73 15.16 -6.28
N VAL A 121 15.59 15.13 -6.97
CA VAL A 121 14.36 14.42 -6.55
C VAL A 121 14.65 12.98 -6.17
N LYS A 122 15.58 12.31 -6.88
CA LYS A 122 15.93 10.91 -6.61
C LYS A 122 16.59 10.74 -5.24
N ASN A 123 17.58 11.57 -4.92
CA ASN A 123 18.25 11.49 -3.62
C ASN A 123 17.31 11.88 -2.47
N PHE A 124 16.48 12.91 -2.68
CA PHE A 124 15.45 13.28 -1.73
C PHE A 124 14.51 12.10 -1.41
N LEU A 125 13.98 11.42 -2.44
CA LEU A 125 13.09 10.25 -2.23
C LEU A 125 13.81 9.08 -1.55
N ILE A 126 15.11 8.87 -1.85
CA ILE A 126 15.91 7.84 -1.18
C ILE A 126 16.05 8.16 0.32
N ASP A 127 16.36 9.40 0.65
CA ASP A 127 16.58 9.80 2.03
C ASP A 127 15.26 9.82 2.82
N ALA A 128 14.17 10.32 2.24
CA ALA A 128 12.84 10.22 2.83
C ALA A 128 12.46 8.76 3.13
N ASN A 129 12.71 7.81 2.21
CA ASN A 129 12.45 6.39 2.46
C ASN A 129 13.31 5.80 3.59
N LYS A 130 14.56 6.28 3.77
CA LYS A 130 15.40 5.86 4.91
C LYS A 130 14.86 6.42 6.23
N GLU A 131 14.48 7.69 6.25
CA GLU A 131 13.87 8.34 7.42
C GLU A 131 12.57 7.65 7.84
N PHE A 132 11.72 7.28 6.90
CA PHE A 132 10.52 6.49 7.21
C PHE A 132 10.84 5.20 7.97
N ILE A 133 11.91 4.50 7.58
CA ILE A 133 12.29 3.25 8.24
C ILE A 133 12.93 3.51 9.61
N THR A 134 13.71 4.57 9.78
CA THR A 134 14.41 4.87 11.03
C THR A 134 13.49 5.51 12.07
N ASP A 135 12.74 6.52 11.69
CA ASP A 135 11.98 7.35 12.60
C ASP A 135 10.63 6.72 12.97
N TYR A 136 10.04 5.96 12.05
CA TYR A 136 8.78 5.24 12.26
C TYR A 136 8.96 3.74 12.47
N LYS A 137 10.14 3.32 12.89
CA LYS A 137 10.49 1.92 13.14
C LYS A 137 9.48 1.19 14.03
N ASP A 138 8.94 1.87 15.04
CA ASP A 138 8.00 1.26 15.97
C ASP A 138 6.65 0.95 15.30
N VAL A 139 6.18 1.84 14.43
CA VAL A 139 4.95 1.64 13.65
C VAL A 139 5.10 0.43 12.73
N TYR A 140 6.19 0.38 11.96
CA TYR A 140 6.47 -0.75 11.07
C TYR A 140 6.72 -2.06 11.83
N SER A 141 7.40 -2.00 12.99
CA SER A 141 7.62 -3.18 13.83
C SER A 141 6.32 -3.75 14.37
N LYS A 142 5.40 -2.88 14.78
CA LYS A 142 4.06 -3.29 15.21
C LYS A 142 3.31 -3.95 14.06
N PHE A 143 3.26 -3.28 12.90
CA PHE A 143 2.61 -3.82 11.70
C PHE A 143 3.14 -5.21 11.32
N LEU A 144 4.47 -5.38 11.25
CA LEU A 144 5.09 -6.66 10.90
C LEU A 144 4.82 -7.75 11.92
N LYS A 145 4.75 -7.41 13.22
CA LYS A 145 4.37 -8.36 14.28
C LYS A 145 2.90 -8.77 14.14
N ASP A 146 2.02 -7.83 13.85
CA ASP A 146 0.59 -8.11 13.64
C ASP A 146 0.37 -9.02 12.43
N LEU A 147 1.21 -8.94 11.37
CA LEU A 147 1.15 -9.87 10.23
C LEU A 147 1.53 -11.31 10.59
N ILE A 148 2.40 -11.52 11.58
CA ILE A 148 2.83 -12.86 12.01
C ILE A 148 1.73 -13.56 12.81
N CYS A 149 0.83 -12.80 13.41
CA CYS A 149 -0.27 -13.30 14.26
C CYS A 149 -1.57 -13.54 13.48
N LEU A 150 -1.55 -13.39 12.16
CA LEU A 150 -2.67 -13.68 11.26
C LEU A 150 -2.58 -15.12 10.75
#